data_e48ebf952624aa54c8e91cc4c44fb57e
#
_entry.id   e48ebf952624aa54c8e91cc4c44fb57e
#
_cell.length_a   1.000
_cell.length_b   1.000
_cell.length_c   1.000
_cell.angle_alpha   90.00
_cell.angle_beta   90.00
_cell.angle_gamma   90.00
#
_symmetry.space_group_name_H-M   'P 1'
#
loop_
_entity.id
_entity.type
_entity.pdbx_description
1 polymer ?
#
loop_
_entity_poly.entity_id
_entity_poly.type
_entity_poly.pdbx_seq_one_letter_code
_entity_poly.pdbx_strand_id
1 'polypeptide(L)'
;HLNPLFIYGRSGLGKTHLLRAIQNYINSNMPNLQVVYKDSNELLEDYMDASAAHDTEKSSYKNFKMYYEEADVLLVDDVQQLQGKKQTLDIMFQIFNKLTSQGKQVVLSADRAPKNIDIDERYKTRFNSGGTFDIQPPEIETKLSIVKSFIREYEDMEQSGPINMPEDVQICIAESSGSNIRELKSAVTNVIVKMKCGEGSDITVADVRKLLENHFSGGPSKRLTADDILKVTEDFFKVSHTDIVGKKRTRNIAHA
;
A
#
# COMPACT_ATOMS: atom_id res chain seq x y z
N HIS A 1 -11.96 5.11 -21.60
CA HIS A 1 -10.68 4.41 -21.35
C HIS A 1 -9.86 5.21 -20.34
N LEU A 2 -9.53 4.56 -19.18
CA LEU A 2 -8.67 5.13 -18.14
C LEU A 2 -7.22 4.70 -18.43
N ASN A 3 -6.52 5.44 -19.30
CA ASN A 3 -5.15 5.10 -19.69
C ASN A 3 -4.27 6.36 -19.74
N PRO A 4 -3.27 6.46 -18.86
CA PRO A 4 -2.89 5.47 -17.84
C PRO A 4 -3.90 5.39 -16.69
N LEU A 5 -3.87 4.28 -15.95
CA LEU A 5 -4.48 4.18 -14.64
C LEU A 5 -3.39 4.44 -13.59
N PHE A 6 -3.54 5.47 -12.78
CA PHE A 6 -2.61 5.80 -11.72
C PHE A 6 -3.25 5.56 -10.34
N ILE A 7 -2.68 4.64 -9.58
CA ILE A 7 -3.18 4.22 -8.27
C ILE A 7 -2.20 4.71 -7.21
N TYR A 8 -2.67 5.51 -6.26
CA TYR A 8 -1.78 5.97 -5.19
C TYR A 8 -2.42 5.80 -3.81
N GLY A 9 -1.60 5.89 -2.78
CA GLY A 9 -2.02 5.78 -1.40
C GLY A 9 -0.84 5.45 -0.50
N ARG A 10 -0.97 5.68 0.80
CA ARG A 10 0.09 5.43 1.77
C ARG A 10 0.67 4.02 1.65
N SER A 11 1.91 3.84 2.11
CA SER A 11 2.53 2.51 2.17
C SER A 11 1.67 1.55 3.02
N GLY A 12 1.61 0.28 2.59
CA GLY A 12 0.86 -0.76 3.30
C GLY A 12 -0.64 -0.82 3.01
N LEU A 13 -1.19 0.01 2.10
CA LEU A 13 -2.61 -0.02 1.72
C LEU A 13 -2.98 -1.06 0.64
N GLY A 14 -2.03 -1.87 0.18
CA GLY A 14 -2.33 -2.96 -0.76
C GLY A 14 -2.18 -2.61 -2.25
N LYS A 15 -1.51 -1.51 -2.63
CA LYS A 15 -1.28 -1.14 -4.04
C LYS A 15 -0.64 -2.27 -4.86
N THR A 16 0.47 -2.81 -4.38
CA THR A 16 1.16 -3.96 -4.99
C THR A 16 0.23 -5.17 -5.13
N HIS A 17 -0.58 -5.44 -4.09
CA HIS A 17 -1.55 -6.54 -4.12
C HIS A 17 -2.60 -6.31 -5.22
N LEU A 18 -3.08 -5.08 -5.38
CA LEU A 18 -4.03 -4.72 -6.43
C LEU A 18 -3.43 -4.90 -7.84
N LEU A 19 -2.18 -4.45 -8.07
CA LEU A 19 -1.51 -4.65 -9.35
C LEU A 19 -1.32 -6.14 -9.65
N ARG A 20 -0.91 -6.94 -8.66
CA ARG A 20 -0.79 -8.40 -8.80
C ARG A 20 -2.14 -9.08 -9.04
N ALA A 21 -3.21 -8.60 -8.40
CA ALA A 21 -4.57 -9.10 -8.65
C ALA A 21 -5.01 -8.81 -10.09
N ILE A 22 -4.71 -7.63 -10.63
CA ILE A 22 -4.95 -7.29 -12.04
C ILE A 22 -4.16 -8.24 -12.95
N GLN A 23 -2.87 -8.46 -12.68
CA GLN A 23 -2.04 -9.39 -13.44
C GLN A 23 -2.63 -10.80 -13.45
N ASN A 24 -2.97 -11.33 -12.28
CA ASN A 24 -3.54 -12.67 -12.13
C ASN A 24 -4.90 -12.79 -12.84
N TYR A 25 -5.75 -11.78 -12.73
CA TYR A 25 -7.04 -11.76 -13.40
C TYR A 25 -6.88 -11.82 -14.92
N ILE A 26 -5.98 -11.02 -15.50
CA ILE A 26 -5.75 -10.99 -16.94
C ILE A 26 -5.15 -12.33 -17.39
N ASN A 27 -4.14 -12.84 -16.70
CA ASN A 27 -3.51 -14.13 -17.03
C ASN A 27 -4.52 -15.30 -17.02
N SER A 28 -5.49 -15.27 -16.09
CA SER A 28 -6.48 -16.33 -15.96
C SER A 28 -7.65 -16.20 -16.95
N ASN A 29 -8.07 -14.97 -17.27
CA ASN A 29 -9.29 -14.73 -18.06
C ASN A 29 -9.02 -14.27 -19.49
N MET A 30 -7.80 -13.75 -19.76
CA MET A 30 -7.39 -13.18 -21.05
C MET A 30 -5.99 -13.69 -21.45
N PRO A 31 -5.78 -15.01 -21.59
CA PRO A 31 -4.45 -15.61 -21.76
C PRO A 31 -3.71 -15.18 -23.04
N ASN A 32 -4.41 -14.54 -23.98
CA ASN A 32 -3.82 -14.01 -25.21
C ASN A 32 -3.16 -12.64 -25.02
N LEU A 33 -3.37 -11.98 -23.85
CA LEU A 33 -2.76 -10.68 -23.55
C LEU A 33 -1.44 -10.88 -22.80
N GLN A 34 -0.41 -10.21 -23.27
CA GLN A 34 0.88 -10.18 -22.60
C GLN A 34 0.88 -9.11 -21.50
N VAL A 35 0.95 -9.55 -20.23
CA VAL A 35 1.02 -8.66 -19.08
C VAL A 35 2.44 -8.63 -18.53
N VAL A 36 3.03 -7.46 -18.48
CA VAL A 36 4.33 -7.22 -17.84
C VAL A 36 4.10 -6.47 -16.54
N TYR A 37 4.53 -7.06 -15.44
CA TYR A 37 4.60 -6.42 -14.12
C TYR A 37 6.06 -6.23 -13.73
N LYS A 38 6.41 -5.01 -13.33
CA LYS A 38 7.72 -4.66 -12.75
C LYS A 38 7.55 -3.68 -11.59
N ASP A 39 8.34 -3.84 -10.55
CA ASP A 39 8.56 -2.71 -9.69
C ASP A 39 9.59 -1.75 -10.30
N SER A 40 9.62 -0.52 -9.79
CA SER A 40 10.46 0.52 -10.37
C SER A 40 11.97 0.26 -10.24
N ASN A 41 12.40 -0.52 -9.23
CA ASN A 41 13.81 -0.90 -9.08
C ASN A 41 14.19 -1.98 -10.10
N GLU A 42 13.31 -2.99 -10.28
CA GLU A 42 13.51 -4.01 -11.32
C GLU A 42 13.61 -3.36 -12.72
N LEU A 43 12.76 -2.37 -13.00
CA LEU A 43 12.82 -1.63 -14.27
C LEU A 43 14.13 -0.82 -14.40
N LEU A 44 14.60 -0.22 -13.30
CA LEU A 44 15.88 0.46 -13.27
C LEU A 44 17.04 -0.50 -13.52
N GLU A 45 17.04 -1.65 -12.87
CA GLU A 45 18.06 -2.71 -13.06
C GLU A 45 18.08 -3.21 -14.49
N ASP A 46 16.93 -3.59 -15.05
CA ASP A 46 16.79 -4.02 -16.45
C ASP A 46 17.36 -2.95 -17.42
N TYR A 47 17.10 -1.66 -17.14
CA TYR A 47 17.63 -0.55 -17.95
C TYR A 47 19.15 -0.40 -17.81
N MET A 48 19.68 -0.51 -16.58
CA MET A 48 21.12 -0.39 -16.31
C MET A 48 21.88 -1.53 -16.99
N ASP A 49 21.40 -2.75 -16.89
CA ASP A 49 22.00 -3.93 -17.52
C ASP A 49 22.00 -3.79 -19.06
N ALA A 50 20.88 -3.37 -19.63
CA ALA A 50 20.76 -3.13 -21.05
C ALA A 50 21.68 -1.99 -21.56
N SER A 51 21.94 -0.99 -20.70
CA SER A 51 22.79 0.15 -21.03
C SER A 51 24.27 -0.12 -20.82
N ALA A 52 24.62 -1.02 -19.88
CA ALA A 52 26.00 -1.40 -19.56
C ALA A 52 26.59 -2.43 -20.55
N ALA A 53 25.72 -3.14 -21.28
CA ALA A 53 26.16 -4.08 -22.31
C ALA A 53 26.95 -3.34 -23.39
N HIS A 54 28.25 -3.65 -23.50
CA HIS A 54 29.20 -2.99 -24.41
C HIS A 54 28.71 -3.06 -25.88
N ASP A 55 29.19 -2.11 -26.70
CA ASP A 55 28.84 -1.84 -28.12
C ASP A 55 28.76 -3.05 -29.09
N THR A 56 29.21 -4.22 -28.67
CA THR A 56 29.06 -5.47 -29.43
C THR A 56 27.62 -6.03 -29.37
N GLU A 57 26.78 -5.56 -28.41
CA GLU A 57 25.39 -6.00 -28.25
C GLU A 57 24.40 -4.80 -28.34
N LYS A 58 24.39 -4.07 -29.46
CA LYS A 58 23.27 -3.20 -29.84
C LYS A 58 21.91 -3.89 -29.70
N SER A 59 21.92 -5.20 -29.61
CA SER A 59 20.81 -6.11 -29.33
C SER A 59 20.24 -5.89 -27.92
N SER A 60 21.04 -5.66 -26.86
CA SER A 60 20.55 -5.68 -25.48
C SER A 60 19.59 -4.51 -25.16
N TYR A 61 19.94 -3.28 -25.49
CA TYR A 61 19.05 -2.13 -25.30
C TYR A 61 17.79 -2.22 -26.19
N LYS A 62 17.95 -2.70 -27.43
CA LYS A 62 16.81 -2.91 -28.33
C LYS A 62 15.86 -3.99 -27.76
N ASN A 63 16.41 -5.10 -27.26
CA ASN A 63 15.64 -6.18 -26.68
C ASN A 63 14.91 -5.74 -25.41
N PHE A 64 15.59 -4.97 -24.53
CA PHE A 64 14.96 -4.34 -23.36
C PHE A 64 13.74 -3.52 -23.78
N LYS A 65 13.90 -2.62 -24.75
CA LYS A 65 12.82 -1.77 -25.21
C LYS A 65 11.68 -2.55 -25.85
N MET A 66 12.00 -3.52 -26.70
CA MET A 66 11.02 -4.41 -27.33
C MET A 66 10.21 -5.19 -26.31
N TYR A 67 10.86 -5.75 -25.27
CA TYR A 67 10.17 -6.51 -24.22
C TYR A 67 9.03 -5.71 -23.57
N TYR A 68 9.27 -4.44 -23.25
CA TYR A 68 8.25 -3.57 -22.64
C TYR A 68 7.23 -3.07 -23.68
N GLU A 69 7.65 -2.76 -24.90
CA GLU A 69 6.76 -2.24 -25.97
C GLU A 69 5.82 -3.31 -26.53
N GLU A 70 6.16 -4.58 -26.43
CA GLU A 70 5.33 -5.70 -26.85
C GLU A 70 4.20 -6.01 -25.86
N ALA A 71 4.34 -5.64 -24.60
CA ALA A 71 3.29 -5.84 -23.60
C ALA A 71 1.95 -5.24 -24.05
N ASP A 72 0.85 -5.94 -23.82
CA ASP A 72 -0.50 -5.43 -23.97
C ASP A 72 -0.96 -4.66 -22.75
N VAL A 73 -0.46 -5.06 -21.58
CA VAL A 73 -0.68 -4.39 -20.30
C VAL A 73 0.64 -4.26 -19.56
N LEU A 74 1.05 -3.04 -19.24
CA LEU A 74 2.22 -2.73 -18.44
C LEU A 74 1.80 -2.24 -17.06
N LEU A 75 2.23 -2.96 -16.02
CA LEU A 75 2.00 -2.64 -14.62
C LEU A 75 3.35 -2.23 -13.99
N VAL A 76 3.48 -0.97 -13.54
CA VAL A 76 4.70 -0.48 -12.88
C VAL A 76 4.36 -0.07 -11.45
N ASP A 77 4.99 -0.75 -10.49
CA ASP A 77 4.76 -0.50 -9.07
C ASP A 77 5.79 0.49 -8.52
N ASP A 78 5.34 1.31 -7.55
CA ASP A 78 6.15 2.22 -6.76
C ASP A 78 6.97 3.23 -7.59
N VAL A 79 6.35 3.89 -8.58
CA VAL A 79 7.04 4.83 -9.52
C VAL A 79 7.72 6.01 -8.82
N GLN A 80 7.40 6.34 -7.56
CA GLN A 80 8.12 7.34 -6.79
C GLN A 80 9.59 6.98 -6.54
N GLN A 81 9.98 5.70 -6.65
CA GLN A 81 11.36 5.26 -6.50
C GLN A 81 12.25 5.69 -7.68
N LEU A 82 11.65 6.08 -8.81
CA LEU A 82 12.35 6.65 -9.95
C LEU A 82 12.67 8.15 -9.78
N GLN A 83 12.27 8.76 -8.66
CA GLN A 83 12.62 10.13 -8.34
C GLN A 83 14.15 10.32 -8.37
N GLY A 84 14.62 11.36 -9.06
CA GLY A 84 16.05 11.60 -9.27
C GLY A 84 16.72 10.72 -10.35
N LYS A 85 16.04 9.71 -10.91
CA LYS A 85 16.55 8.79 -11.95
C LYS A 85 16.11 9.27 -13.35
N LYS A 86 16.60 10.42 -13.77
CA LYS A 86 16.14 11.10 -14.99
C LYS A 86 16.19 10.22 -16.24
N GLN A 87 17.29 9.51 -16.46
CA GLN A 87 17.45 8.67 -17.66
C GLN A 87 16.43 7.52 -17.69
N THR A 88 16.22 6.85 -16.55
CA THR A 88 15.22 5.78 -16.42
C THR A 88 13.81 6.30 -16.60
N LEU A 89 13.50 7.48 -16.04
CA LEU A 89 12.21 8.16 -16.26
C LEU A 89 12.00 8.48 -17.74
N ASP A 90 13.01 8.99 -18.44
CA ASP A 90 12.92 9.29 -19.88
C ASP A 90 12.60 8.04 -20.71
N ILE A 91 13.25 6.92 -20.42
CA ILE A 91 13.02 5.64 -21.10
C ILE A 91 11.65 5.06 -20.76
N MET A 92 11.29 4.99 -19.47
CA MET A 92 9.96 4.57 -19.05
C MET A 92 8.87 5.39 -19.74
N PHE A 93 9.11 6.68 -19.88
CA PHE A 93 8.18 7.59 -20.53
C PHE A 93 8.06 7.37 -22.04
N GLN A 94 9.16 6.99 -22.73
CA GLN A 94 9.11 6.59 -24.14
C GLN A 94 8.28 5.32 -24.32
N ILE A 95 8.51 4.30 -23.48
CA ILE A 95 7.74 3.06 -23.46
C ILE A 95 6.26 3.36 -23.21
N PHE A 96 5.95 4.15 -22.19
CA PHE A 96 4.61 4.60 -21.85
C PHE A 96 3.90 5.27 -23.04
N ASN A 97 4.53 6.26 -23.67
CA ASN A 97 3.94 6.94 -24.83
C ASN A 97 3.69 5.99 -26.00
N LYS A 98 4.60 5.04 -26.22
CA LYS A 98 4.44 4.03 -27.27
C LYS A 98 3.23 3.15 -27.01
N LEU A 99 3.13 2.58 -25.79
CA LEU A 99 2.02 1.72 -25.40
C LEU A 99 0.67 2.45 -25.49
N THR A 100 0.58 3.64 -24.89
CA THR A 100 -0.67 4.41 -24.90
C THR A 100 -1.10 4.85 -26.30
N SER A 101 -0.14 5.17 -27.20
CA SER A 101 -0.44 5.50 -28.60
C SER A 101 -0.97 4.30 -29.40
N GLN A 102 -0.67 3.08 -28.97
CA GLN A 102 -1.16 1.83 -29.55
C GLN A 102 -2.46 1.32 -28.90
N GLY A 103 -3.02 2.07 -27.95
CA GLY A 103 -4.21 1.67 -27.21
C GLY A 103 -3.96 0.57 -26.15
N LYS A 104 -2.68 0.26 -25.85
CA LYS A 104 -2.28 -0.70 -24.83
C LYS A 104 -2.38 -0.07 -23.43
N GLN A 105 -2.75 -0.86 -22.44
CA GLN A 105 -3.03 -0.35 -21.10
C GLN A 105 -1.74 -0.17 -20.27
N VAL A 106 -1.64 0.96 -19.58
CA VAL A 106 -0.60 1.21 -18.57
C VAL A 106 -1.25 1.45 -17.22
N VAL A 107 -0.74 0.77 -16.19
CA VAL A 107 -1.16 0.96 -14.79
C VAL A 107 0.09 1.29 -13.96
N LEU A 108 0.02 2.35 -13.21
CA LEU A 108 1.11 2.84 -12.37
C LEU A 108 0.67 2.89 -10.92
N SER A 109 1.55 2.56 -9.99
CA SER A 109 1.30 2.80 -8.57
C SER A 109 2.32 3.73 -7.94
N ALA A 110 1.93 4.45 -6.88
CA ALA A 110 2.81 5.28 -6.08
C ALA A 110 2.35 5.39 -4.62
N ASP A 111 3.25 5.81 -3.74
CA ASP A 111 2.92 6.08 -2.33
C ASP A 111 2.16 7.42 -2.14
N ARG A 112 2.13 8.26 -3.16
CA ARG A 112 1.52 9.60 -3.16
C ARG A 112 1.02 9.99 -4.54
N ALA A 113 0.15 11.02 -4.58
CA ALA A 113 -0.37 11.57 -5.84
C ALA A 113 0.74 12.09 -6.76
N PRO A 114 0.57 12.05 -8.10
CA PRO A 114 1.59 12.49 -9.06
C PRO A 114 2.14 13.89 -8.78
N LYS A 115 1.29 14.83 -8.36
CA LYS A 115 1.70 16.21 -8.01
C LYS A 115 2.71 16.29 -6.87
N ASN A 116 2.75 15.28 -6.00
CA ASN A 116 3.61 15.23 -4.81
C ASN A 116 4.88 14.40 -5.04
N ILE A 117 5.08 13.84 -6.22
CA ILE A 117 6.33 13.17 -6.60
C ILE A 117 7.28 14.23 -7.15
N ASP A 118 8.53 14.24 -6.70
CA ASP A 118 9.53 15.19 -7.17
C ASP A 118 10.14 14.72 -8.51
N ILE A 119 9.38 14.95 -9.57
CA ILE A 119 9.73 14.68 -10.97
C ILE A 119 9.27 15.86 -11.85
N ASP A 120 9.80 15.92 -13.06
CA ASP A 120 9.43 16.96 -14.04
C ASP A 120 7.93 16.99 -14.32
N GLU A 121 7.37 18.19 -14.51
CA GLU A 121 5.93 18.41 -14.77
C GLU A 121 5.41 17.65 -16.01
N ARG A 122 6.26 17.41 -17.01
CA ARG A 122 5.90 16.62 -18.20
C ARG A 122 5.47 15.19 -17.85
N TYR A 123 6.11 14.56 -16.83
CA TYR A 123 5.72 13.23 -16.37
C TYR A 123 4.43 13.28 -15.54
N LYS A 124 4.32 14.25 -14.61
CA LYS A 124 3.11 14.46 -13.80
C LYS A 124 1.86 14.65 -14.66
N THR A 125 1.96 15.49 -15.68
CA THR A 125 0.86 15.75 -16.62
C THR A 125 0.41 14.46 -17.30
N ARG A 126 1.35 13.59 -17.69
CA ARG A 126 1.01 12.32 -18.34
C ARG A 126 0.43 11.31 -17.38
N PHE A 127 0.96 11.22 -16.16
CA PHE A 127 0.38 10.34 -15.13
C PHE A 127 -1.07 10.73 -14.80
N ASN A 128 -1.40 12.00 -14.87
CA ASN A 128 -2.75 12.53 -14.67
C ASN A 128 -3.64 12.52 -15.92
N SER A 129 -3.13 12.15 -17.11
CA SER A 129 -3.90 12.23 -18.36
C SER A 129 -5.02 11.20 -18.49
N GLY A 130 -4.98 10.13 -17.67
CA GLY A 130 -6.00 9.09 -17.61
C GLY A 130 -6.82 9.14 -16.32
N GLY A 131 -6.84 8.03 -15.56
CA GLY A 131 -7.54 7.94 -14.27
C GLY A 131 -6.57 7.94 -13.10
N THR A 132 -6.80 8.78 -12.11
CA THR A 132 -5.99 8.84 -10.88
C THR A 132 -6.87 8.49 -9.68
N PHE A 133 -6.51 7.45 -8.92
CA PHE A 133 -7.31 6.91 -7.82
C PHE A 133 -6.50 6.81 -6.53
N ASP A 134 -7.08 7.33 -5.47
CA ASP A 134 -6.54 7.26 -4.11
C ASP A 134 -7.07 6.04 -3.38
N ILE A 135 -6.16 5.17 -2.90
CA ILE A 135 -6.55 4.05 -2.05
C ILE A 135 -6.66 4.54 -0.61
N GLN A 136 -7.89 4.50 -0.10
CA GLN A 136 -8.20 4.88 1.27
C GLN A 136 -7.90 3.72 2.24
N PRO A 137 -7.62 4.03 3.51
CA PRO A 137 -7.51 3.02 4.55
C PRO A 137 -8.75 2.13 4.61
N PRO A 138 -8.60 0.80 4.79
CA PRO A 138 -9.74 -0.11 4.85
C PRO A 138 -10.57 0.13 6.12
N GLU A 139 -11.88 0.07 5.98
CA GLU A 139 -12.84 0.03 7.08
C GLU A 139 -12.74 -1.30 7.84
N ILE A 140 -13.37 -1.36 9.02
CA ILE A 140 -13.26 -2.50 9.93
C ILE A 140 -13.76 -3.82 9.28
N GLU A 141 -14.82 -3.78 8.51
CA GLU A 141 -15.39 -4.93 7.80
C GLU A 141 -14.41 -5.45 6.75
N THR A 142 -13.77 -4.54 6.03
CA THR A 142 -12.72 -4.87 5.05
C THR A 142 -11.50 -5.47 5.75
N LYS A 143 -11.06 -4.89 6.87
CA LYS A 143 -9.95 -5.44 7.66
C LYS A 143 -10.27 -6.85 8.17
N LEU A 144 -11.49 -7.09 8.66
CA LEU A 144 -11.91 -8.41 9.11
C LEU A 144 -11.90 -9.43 7.97
N SER A 145 -12.35 -9.04 6.79
CA SER A 145 -12.27 -9.87 5.59
C SER A 145 -10.82 -10.20 5.20
N ILE A 146 -9.92 -9.23 5.33
CA ILE A 146 -8.47 -9.41 5.11
C ILE A 146 -7.88 -10.35 6.16
N VAL A 147 -8.22 -10.23 7.44
CA VAL A 147 -7.80 -11.15 8.51
C VAL A 147 -8.21 -12.58 8.17
N LYS A 148 -9.48 -12.79 7.78
CA LYS A 148 -9.99 -14.12 7.38
C LYS A 148 -9.22 -14.67 6.16
N SER A 149 -8.86 -13.81 5.21
CA SER A 149 -8.06 -14.20 4.04
C SER A 149 -6.64 -14.61 4.42
N PHE A 150 -5.98 -13.89 5.33
CA PHE A 150 -4.63 -14.23 5.79
C PHE A 150 -4.59 -15.53 6.60
N ILE A 151 -5.64 -15.82 7.38
CA ILE A 151 -5.76 -17.11 8.08
C ILE A 151 -5.80 -18.26 7.06
N ARG A 152 -6.62 -18.14 6.01
CA ARG A 152 -6.72 -19.14 4.93
C ARG A 152 -5.40 -19.28 4.17
N GLU A 153 -4.77 -18.17 3.81
CA GLU A 153 -3.46 -18.18 3.14
C GLU A 153 -2.43 -18.95 3.98
N TYR A 154 -2.45 -18.78 5.30
CA TYR A 154 -1.53 -19.47 6.21
C TYR A 154 -1.85 -20.97 6.30
N GLU A 155 -3.14 -21.35 6.35
CA GLU A 155 -3.58 -22.75 6.32
C GLU A 155 -3.10 -23.48 5.04
N ASP A 156 -3.27 -22.82 3.89
CA ASP A 156 -2.88 -23.36 2.57
C ASP A 156 -1.36 -23.53 2.46
N MET A 157 -0.58 -22.54 2.93
CA MET A 157 0.88 -22.56 2.85
C MET A 157 1.53 -23.65 3.72
N GLU A 158 1.03 -23.87 4.93
CA GLU A 158 1.63 -24.83 5.86
C GLU A 158 1.03 -26.24 5.76
N GLN A 159 0.01 -26.43 4.91
CA GLN A 159 -0.78 -27.68 4.87
C GLN A 159 -1.22 -28.13 6.27
N SER A 160 -1.31 -27.18 7.19
CA SER A 160 -1.79 -27.40 8.55
C SER A 160 -3.31 -27.42 8.52
N GLY A 161 -3.92 -28.28 9.33
CA GLY A 161 -5.38 -28.32 9.45
C GLY A 161 -5.96 -26.94 9.79
N PRO A 162 -7.30 -26.82 9.80
CA PRO A 162 -7.99 -25.53 9.97
C PRO A 162 -7.58 -24.85 11.29
N ILE A 163 -7.31 -23.55 11.19
CA ILE A 163 -6.97 -22.72 12.35
C ILE A 163 -8.26 -22.17 12.96
N ASN A 164 -8.69 -22.75 14.07
CA ASN A 164 -9.90 -22.31 14.78
C ASN A 164 -9.62 -21.04 15.60
N MET A 165 -9.41 -19.90 14.91
CA MET A 165 -9.29 -18.61 15.58
C MET A 165 -10.67 -18.07 15.90
N PRO A 166 -10.99 -17.81 17.18
CA PRO A 166 -12.29 -17.27 17.58
C PRO A 166 -12.63 -15.94 16.89
N GLU A 167 -13.88 -15.70 16.58
CA GLU A 167 -14.29 -14.51 15.81
C GLU A 167 -14.04 -13.20 16.58
N ASP A 168 -14.21 -13.19 17.88
CA ASP A 168 -13.89 -12.07 18.76
C ASP A 168 -12.40 -11.72 18.75
N VAL A 169 -11.52 -12.72 18.62
CA VAL A 169 -10.08 -12.55 18.42
C VAL A 169 -9.79 -11.92 17.06
N GLN A 170 -10.43 -12.40 15.99
CA GLN A 170 -10.30 -11.83 14.66
C GLN A 170 -10.72 -10.34 14.61
N ILE A 171 -11.86 -10.04 15.25
CA ILE A 171 -12.37 -8.67 15.40
C ILE A 171 -11.36 -7.82 16.19
N CYS A 172 -10.84 -8.34 17.31
CA CYS A 172 -9.85 -7.64 18.12
C CYS A 172 -8.58 -7.28 17.32
N ILE A 173 -8.07 -8.19 16.47
CA ILE A 173 -6.93 -7.93 15.58
C ILE A 173 -7.28 -6.81 14.60
N ALA A 174 -8.44 -6.87 13.95
CA ALA A 174 -8.89 -5.89 12.98
C ALA A 174 -9.08 -4.50 13.59
N GLU A 175 -9.66 -4.41 14.80
CA GLU A 175 -9.86 -3.15 15.55
C GLU A 175 -8.56 -2.55 16.08
N SER A 176 -7.63 -3.40 16.55
CA SER A 176 -6.34 -2.96 17.07
C SER A 176 -5.41 -2.46 15.98
N SER A 177 -5.60 -2.91 14.73
CA SER A 177 -4.75 -2.54 13.60
C SER A 177 -5.01 -1.10 13.14
N GLY A 178 -3.92 -0.39 12.77
CA GLY A 178 -3.98 0.87 12.05
C GLY A 178 -4.47 0.67 10.59
N SER A 179 -4.01 1.54 9.70
CA SER A 179 -4.34 1.47 8.26
C SER A 179 -3.40 0.55 7.46
N ASN A 180 -2.32 0.06 8.06
CA ASN A 180 -1.27 -0.68 7.39
C ASN A 180 -1.60 -2.19 7.31
N ILE A 181 -1.94 -2.66 6.11
CA ILE A 181 -2.30 -4.08 5.88
C ILE A 181 -1.10 -5.01 6.09
N ARG A 182 0.15 -4.53 5.91
CA ARG A 182 1.34 -5.35 6.20
C ARG A 182 1.47 -5.63 7.70
N GLU A 183 1.22 -4.62 8.54
CA GLU A 183 1.18 -4.79 10.00
C GLU A 183 0.03 -5.71 10.41
N LEU A 184 -1.13 -5.59 9.76
CA LEU A 184 -2.28 -6.48 9.99
C LEU A 184 -1.91 -7.94 9.68
N LYS A 185 -1.24 -8.23 8.56
CA LYS A 185 -0.77 -9.58 8.20
C LYS A 185 0.19 -10.11 9.26
N SER A 186 1.16 -9.30 9.68
CA SER A 186 2.11 -9.68 10.73
C SER A 186 1.42 -9.95 12.06
N ALA A 187 0.41 -9.17 12.43
CA ALA A 187 -0.38 -9.40 13.64
C ALA A 187 -1.12 -10.74 13.59
N VAL A 188 -1.77 -11.07 12.48
CA VAL A 188 -2.43 -12.37 12.28
C VAL A 188 -1.42 -13.51 12.42
N THR A 189 -0.26 -13.40 11.77
CA THR A 189 0.81 -14.43 11.87
C THR A 189 1.27 -14.61 13.31
N ASN A 190 1.51 -13.53 14.06
CA ASN A 190 1.94 -13.61 15.45
C ASN A 190 0.90 -14.29 16.35
N VAL A 191 -0.37 -14.02 16.13
CA VAL A 191 -1.46 -14.67 16.88
C VAL A 191 -1.53 -16.16 16.53
N ILE A 192 -1.43 -16.53 15.25
CA ILE A 192 -1.40 -17.94 14.81
C ILE A 192 -0.22 -18.69 15.44
N VAL A 193 0.97 -18.10 15.40
CA VAL A 193 2.18 -18.71 16.02
C VAL A 193 1.95 -18.89 17.52
N LYS A 194 1.38 -17.91 18.21
CA LYS A 194 1.06 -18.02 19.64
C LYS A 194 0.07 -19.14 19.92
N MET A 195 -0.97 -19.30 19.09
CA MET A 195 -1.94 -20.40 19.19
C MET A 195 -1.28 -21.77 19.02
N LYS A 196 -0.36 -21.90 18.05
CA LYS A 196 0.35 -23.17 17.77
C LYS A 196 1.40 -23.53 18.84
N CYS A 197 2.06 -22.54 19.42
CA CYS A 197 3.11 -22.75 20.44
C CYS A 197 2.56 -22.83 21.87
N GLY A 198 1.30 -22.51 22.09
CA GLY A 198 0.65 -22.62 23.41
C GLY A 198 0.20 -24.05 23.69
N GLU A 199 0.44 -24.54 24.91
CA GLU A 199 -0.06 -25.85 25.36
C GLU A 199 -1.61 -25.80 25.50
N GLY A 200 -2.33 -25.97 24.37
CA GLY A 200 -3.76 -26.32 24.36
C GLY A 200 -4.74 -25.29 24.96
N SER A 201 -4.31 -24.06 25.21
CA SER A 201 -5.22 -23.04 25.74
C SER A 201 -5.81 -22.22 24.60
N ASP A 202 -7.15 -22.09 24.59
CA ASP A 202 -7.84 -21.16 23.71
C ASP A 202 -7.30 -19.75 23.91
N ILE A 203 -6.79 -19.13 22.84
CA ILE A 203 -6.31 -17.75 22.91
C ILE A 203 -7.47 -16.81 23.20
N THR A 204 -7.30 -15.92 24.16
CA THR A 204 -8.34 -14.95 24.53
C THR A 204 -8.06 -13.58 23.93
N VAL A 205 -9.10 -12.74 23.85
CA VAL A 205 -8.98 -11.34 23.44
C VAL A 205 -7.97 -10.58 24.31
N ALA A 206 -7.89 -10.90 25.61
CA ALA A 206 -6.92 -10.27 26.53
C ALA A 206 -5.47 -10.62 26.16
N ASP A 207 -5.22 -11.89 25.79
CA ASP A 207 -3.89 -12.35 25.34
C ASP A 207 -3.48 -11.67 24.05
N VAL A 208 -4.42 -11.54 23.11
CA VAL A 208 -4.19 -10.84 21.82
C VAL A 208 -3.89 -9.36 22.04
N ARG A 209 -4.66 -8.67 22.88
CA ARG A 209 -4.38 -7.25 23.20
C ARG A 209 -2.99 -7.06 23.77
N LYS A 210 -2.59 -7.90 24.71
CA LYS A 210 -1.25 -7.86 25.30
C LYS A 210 -0.16 -8.17 24.28
N LEU A 211 -0.38 -9.18 23.41
CA LEU A 211 0.55 -9.55 22.34
C LEU A 211 0.75 -8.40 21.34
N LEU A 212 -0.33 -7.68 21.01
CA LEU A 212 -0.33 -6.64 19.99
C LEU A 212 -0.10 -5.20 20.55
N GLU A 213 0.05 -5.05 21.86
CA GLU A 213 0.19 -3.75 22.52
C GLU A 213 1.31 -2.87 21.93
N ASN A 214 2.42 -3.49 21.55
CA ASN A 214 3.56 -2.82 20.92
C ASN A 214 3.77 -3.18 19.43
N HIS A 215 2.79 -3.86 18.81
CA HIS A 215 2.95 -4.37 17.46
C HIS A 215 2.67 -3.31 16.39
N PHE A 216 1.70 -2.44 16.63
CA PHE A 216 1.28 -1.46 15.65
C PHE A 216 1.98 -0.11 15.86
N SER A 217 2.62 0.40 14.81
CA SER A 217 3.37 1.67 14.82
C SER A 217 2.53 2.91 15.14
N GLY A 218 1.19 2.79 15.07
CA GLY A 218 0.25 3.89 15.33
C GLY A 218 -0.49 3.81 16.67
N GLY A 219 -0.21 2.81 17.51
CA GLY A 219 -1.06 2.47 18.65
C GLY A 219 -2.48 2.04 18.21
N PRO A 220 -3.32 1.49 19.09
CA PRO A 220 -4.74 1.39 18.81
C PRO A 220 -5.18 2.81 18.46
N SER A 221 -5.91 2.97 17.35
CA SER A 221 -6.55 4.26 17.06
C SER A 221 -7.53 4.50 18.20
N LYS A 222 -7.01 5.09 19.30
CA LYS A 222 -7.87 5.65 20.31
C LYS A 222 -8.77 6.59 19.54
N ARG A 223 -10.05 6.25 19.44
CA ARG A 223 -11.03 7.24 19.08
C ARG A 223 -10.79 8.36 20.08
N LEU A 224 -10.18 9.45 19.60
CA LEU A 224 -9.96 10.62 20.43
C LEU A 224 -11.34 11.00 20.97
N THR A 225 -11.52 10.79 22.27
CA THR A 225 -12.72 11.25 22.93
C THR A 225 -12.63 12.76 23.09
N ALA A 226 -13.77 13.41 23.26
CA ALA A 226 -13.76 14.86 23.58
C ALA A 226 -12.88 15.15 24.81
N ASP A 227 -12.84 14.23 25.78
CA ASP A 227 -12.02 14.35 26.99
C ASP A 227 -10.51 14.24 26.68
N ASP A 228 -10.10 13.41 25.74
CA ASP A 228 -8.68 13.32 25.31
C ASP A 228 -8.24 14.63 24.63
N ILE A 229 -9.10 15.20 23.78
CA ILE A 229 -8.83 16.48 23.10
C ILE A 229 -8.75 17.60 24.15
N LEU A 230 -9.70 17.66 25.08
CA LEU A 230 -9.70 18.64 26.15
C LEU A 230 -8.43 18.57 27.01
N LYS A 231 -8.02 17.36 27.40
CA LYS A 231 -6.81 17.13 28.19
C LYS A 231 -5.54 17.62 27.48
N VAL A 232 -5.39 17.30 26.20
CA VAL A 232 -4.24 17.78 25.41
C VAL A 232 -4.27 19.31 25.28
N THR A 233 -5.46 19.89 25.09
CA THR A 233 -5.65 21.33 24.98
C THR A 233 -5.30 22.03 26.32
N GLU A 234 -5.75 21.51 27.48
CA GLU A 234 -5.40 21.98 28.80
C GLU A 234 -3.87 22.00 29.03
N ASP A 235 -3.21 20.90 28.66
CA ASP A 235 -1.77 20.74 28.81
C ASP A 235 -0.98 21.68 27.91
N PHE A 236 -1.42 21.85 26.66
CA PHE A 236 -0.72 22.69 25.68
C PHE A 236 -0.88 24.18 25.97
N PHE A 237 -2.10 24.64 26.25
CA PHE A 237 -2.39 26.05 26.49
C PHE A 237 -2.25 26.46 27.98
N LYS A 238 -2.00 25.48 28.88
CA LYS A 238 -1.92 25.67 30.33
C LYS A 238 -3.17 26.36 30.91
N VAL A 239 -4.34 25.94 30.41
CA VAL A 239 -5.66 26.43 30.85
C VAL A 239 -6.41 25.32 31.57
N SER A 240 -7.28 25.67 32.52
CA SER A 240 -8.06 24.66 33.24
C SER A 240 -9.27 24.21 32.45
N HIS A 241 -9.75 22.98 32.73
CA HIS A 241 -10.98 22.43 32.14
C HIS A 241 -12.17 23.39 32.26
N THR A 242 -12.35 23.94 33.44
CA THR A 242 -13.42 24.90 33.74
C THR A 242 -13.32 26.21 32.95
N ASP A 243 -12.12 26.59 32.55
CA ASP A 243 -11.92 27.79 31.75
C ASP A 243 -12.22 27.52 30.26
N ILE A 244 -11.89 26.32 29.75
CA ILE A 244 -12.18 25.94 28.35
C ILE A 244 -13.69 25.78 28.12
N VAL A 245 -14.38 25.09 29.04
CA VAL A 245 -15.83 24.85 28.95
C VAL A 245 -16.65 26.07 29.44
N GLY A 246 -16.03 27.00 30.12
CA GLY A 246 -16.65 28.19 30.70
C GLY A 246 -16.93 29.30 29.68
N LYS A 247 -17.61 30.35 30.17
CA LYS A 247 -17.92 31.56 29.38
C LYS A 247 -16.79 32.62 29.35
N LYS A 248 -15.67 32.36 30.01
CA LYS A 248 -14.53 33.26 30.03
C LYS A 248 -13.86 33.33 28.67
N ARG A 249 -13.52 34.52 28.19
CA ARG A 249 -12.87 34.76 26.90
C ARG A 249 -11.62 35.63 27.07
N THR A 250 -10.68 35.15 27.87
CA THR A 250 -9.34 35.75 27.88
C THR A 250 -8.56 35.34 26.65
N ARG A 251 -7.52 36.09 26.28
CA ARG A 251 -6.75 35.84 25.06
C ARG A 251 -6.22 34.39 24.94
N ASN A 252 -5.77 33.80 26.04
CA ASN A 252 -5.25 32.42 26.08
C ASN A 252 -6.36 31.36 25.89
N ILE A 253 -7.58 31.64 26.40
CA ILE A 253 -8.73 30.74 26.27
C ILE A 253 -9.35 30.84 24.85
N ALA A 254 -9.29 32.03 24.24
CA ALA A 254 -9.82 32.21 22.88
C ALA A 254 -8.96 31.54 21.79
N HIS A 255 -7.73 31.12 22.12
CA HIS A 255 -6.83 30.39 21.24
C HIS A 255 -6.77 28.88 21.53
N ALA A 256 -7.33 28.40 22.65
CA ALA A 256 -7.48 26.99 23.00
C ALA A 256 -8.79 26.43 22.48
#